data_03698ebe5fd22c0d473d2cb13de8ec22
#
_entry.id   03698ebe5fd22c0d473d2cb13de8ec22
#
_cell.length_a   1.000
_cell.length_b   1.000
_cell.length_c   1.000
_cell.angle_alpha   90.00
_cell.angle_beta   90.00
_cell.angle_gamma   90.00
#
_symmetry.space_group_name_H-M   'P 1'
#
loop_
_entity.id
_entity.type
_entity.pdbx_description
1 polymer ?
#
loop_
_entity_poly.entity_id
_entity_poly.type
_entity_poly.pdbx_seq_one_letter_code
_entity_poly.pdbx_strand_id
1 'polypeptide(L)'
;MNNLREQFNKLTKRCHKFEHYFPLYETHFERFVGKSPRILEIGVFGGGSLELWKNYFGPGTTVVGVDKNPHCKKYEEEDIEIIIDDQTNRELWYDMPVESFDIVIDDGSHICSHQIQTLQMVYRLIKQDGIYWCEDVHTSYYNSHGGGLYSPTSFISFT
;
A
#
# COMPACT_ATOMS: atom_id res chain seq x y z
N MET A 1 -4.53 22.56 6.92
CA MET A 1 -4.44 21.08 6.93
C MET A 1 -4.28 20.61 5.49
N ASN A 2 -3.41 19.65 5.26
CA ASN A 2 -3.24 19.10 3.92
C ASN A 2 -4.36 18.10 3.68
N ASN A 3 -5.38 18.46 2.91
CA ASN A 3 -6.57 17.63 2.69
C ASN A 3 -6.25 16.58 1.61
N LEU A 4 -6.35 15.30 1.97
CA LEU A 4 -6.02 14.19 1.07
C LEU A 4 -6.90 14.21 -0.18
N ARG A 5 -8.18 14.53 -0.04
CA ARG A 5 -9.12 14.63 -1.16
C ARG A 5 -8.73 15.74 -2.15
N GLU A 6 -8.25 16.87 -1.64
CA GLU A 6 -7.76 17.94 -2.51
C GLU A 6 -6.51 17.52 -3.28
N GLN A 7 -5.60 16.75 -2.65
CA GLN A 7 -4.42 16.21 -3.33
C GLN A 7 -4.82 15.18 -4.38
N PHE A 8 -5.77 14.30 -4.08
CA PHE A 8 -6.30 13.34 -5.05
C PHE A 8 -6.87 14.02 -6.30
N ASN A 9 -7.62 15.10 -6.14
CA ASN A 9 -8.21 15.84 -7.26
C ASN A 9 -7.17 16.57 -8.15
N LYS A 10 -5.92 16.70 -7.68
CA LYS A 10 -4.82 17.34 -8.41
C LYS A 10 -3.89 16.35 -9.09
N LEU A 11 -4.12 15.04 -8.94
CA LEU A 11 -3.25 14.01 -9.51
C LEU A 11 -3.15 14.12 -11.02
N THR A 12 -1.95 13.93 -11.52
CA THR A 12 -1.64 13.89 -12.95
C THR A 12 -1.60 12.48 -13.49
N LYS A 13 -1.37 11.51 -12.61
CA LYS A 13 -1.29 10.08 -12.91
C LYS A 13 -2.60 9.39 -12.52
N ARG A 14 -2.87 8.25 -13.16
CA ARG A 14 -4.09 7.47 -12.90
C ARG A 14 -4.03 6.84 -11.51
N CYS A 15 -5.07 7.10 -10.72
CA CYS A 15 -5.32 6.52 -9.40
C CYS A 15 -6.79 6.14 -9.27
N HIS A 16 -7.07 5.07 -8.56
CA HIS A 16 -8.43 4.68 -8.21
C HIS A 16 -8.47 4.38 -6.71
N LYS A 17 -9.31 5.08 -5.98
CA LYS A 17 -9.57 4.84 -4.55
C LYS A 17 -11.06 5.00 -4.28
N PHE A 18 -11.61 4.15 -3.43
CA PHE A 18 -13.01 4.29 -3.02
C PHE A 18 -13.22 5.54 -2.19
N GLU A 19 -14.37 6.19 -2.41
CA GLU A 19 -14.73 7.45 -1.73
C GLU A 19 -14.70 7.34 -0.20
N HIS A 20 -15.16 6.23 0.34
CA HIS A 20 -15.22 5.99 1.78
C HIS A 20 -13.85 5.73 2.43
N TYR A 21 -12.76 5.56 1.64
CA TYR A 21 -11.42 5.40 2.18
C TYR A 21 -10.81 6.73 2.63
N PHE A 22 -11.17 7.86 2.01
CA PHE A 22 -10.55 9.15 2.32
C PHE A 22 -10.63 9.55 3.79
N PRO A 23 -11.81 9.51 4.46
CA PRO A 23 -11.87 9.82 5.89
C PRO A 23 -11.03 8.88 6.75
N LEU A 24 -10.91 7.61 6.34
CA LEU A 24 -10.13 6.62 7.07
C LEU A 24 -8.62 6.87 6.91
N TYR A 25 -8.15 7.15 5.69
CA TYR A 25 -6.77 7.56 5.47
C TYR A 25 -6.42 8.80 6.30
N GLU A 26 -7.24 9.85 6.25
CA GLU A 26 -6.99 11.07 7.00
C GLU A 26 -6.91 10.79 8.49
N THR A 27 -7.84 10.01 9.05
CA THR A 27 -7.85 9.66 10.48
C THR A 27 -6.56 8.97 10.92
N HIS A 28 -6.04 8.04 10.12
CA HIS A 28 -4.92 7.20 10.53
C HIS A 28 -3.57 7.73 10.04
N PHE A 29 -3.53 8.49 8.94
CA PHE A 29 -2.29 8.93 8.31
C PHE A 29 -1.91 10.38 8.64
N GLU A 30 -2.85 11.21 9.14
CA GLU A 30 -2.60 12.63 9.48
C GLU A 30 -1.36 12.81 10.36
N ARG A 31 -1.13 11.89 11.29
CA ARG A 31 0.02 11.95 12.22
C ARG A 31 1.38 11.90 11.54
N PHE A 32 1.46 11.46 10.30
CA PHE A 32 2.70 11.38 9.50
C PHE A 32 2.89 12.59 8.57
N VAL A 33 1.89 13.46 8.41
CA VAL A 33 1.99 14.65 7.55
C VAL A 33 3.10 15.57 8.05
N GLY A 34 4.00 15.97 7.14
CA GLY A 34 5.15 16.81 7.43
C GLY A 34 6.28 16.12 8.21
N LYS A 35 6.23 14.79 8.37
CA LYS A 35 7.26 14.02 9.07
C LYS A 35 8.15 13.17 8.16
N SER A 36 8.06 13.39 6.84
CA SER A 36 8.87 12.69 5.86
C SER A 36 8.79 11.15 5.99
N PRO A 37 7.58 10.55 6.01
CA PRO A 37 7.45 9.12 6.19
C PRO A 37 8.07 8.34 5.03
N ARG A 38 8.56 7.13 5.33
CA ARG A 38 8.93 6.13 4.32
C ARG A 38 7.79 5.15 4.18
N ILE A 39 7.29 5.00 2.94
CA ILE A 39 6.09 4.23 2.62
C ILE A 39 6.48 3.06 1.72
N LEU A 40 5.90 1.90 1.98
CA LEU A 40 5.88 0.76 1.07
C LEU A 40 4.47 0.62 0.51
N GLU A 41 4.31 0.64 -0.81
CA GLU A 41 3.04 0.36 -1.48
C GLU A 41 3.16 -0.85 -2.38
N ILE A 42 2.30 -1.83 -2.19
CA ILE A 42 2.18 -3.03 -2.99
C ILE A 42 1.00 -2.82 -3.94
N GLY A 43 1.27 -2.86 -5.25
CA GLY A 43 0.32 -2.46 -6.27
C GLY A 43 0.51 -1.00 -6.70
N VAL A 44 1.25 -0.77 -7.79
CA VAL A 44 1.56 0.57 -8.32
C VAL A 44 0.56 1.03 -9.37
N PHE A 45 0.06 0.09 -10.19
CA PHE A 45 -0.94 0.33 -11.23
C PHE A 45 -0.59 1.51 -12.15
N GLY A 46 -1.28 2.66 -11.97
CA GLY A 46 -1.11 3.88 -12.78
C GLY A 46 -0.16 4.91 -12.17
N GLY A 47 0.47 4.60 -11.03
CA GLY A 47 1.42 5.47 -10.34
C GLY A 47 0.81 6.68 -9.61
N GLY A 48 -0.53 6.83 -9.65
CA GLY A 48 -1.18 7.99 -9.07
C GLY A 48 -1.24 7.96 -7.54
N SER A 49 -1.29 6.78 -6.93
CA SER A 49 -1.22 6.66 -5.46
C SER A 49 0.14 7.08 -4.91
N LEU A 50 1.23 6.74 -5.61
CA LEU A 50 2.58 7.18 -5.23
C LEU A 50 2.69 8.71 -5.24
N GLU A 51 2.14 9.36 -6.29
CA GLU A 51 2.03 10.82 -6.37
C GLU A 51 1.16 11.38 -5.24
N LEU A 52 0.03 10.71 -4.93
CA LEU A 52 -0.87 11.11 -3.85
C LEU A 52 -0.16 11.15 -2.51
N TRP A 53 0.57 10.10 -2.18
CA TRP A 53 1.27 10.02 -0.89
C TRP A 53 2.35 11.08 -0.76
N LYS A 54 3.16 11.31 -1.79
CA LYS A 54 4.16 12.38 -1.80
C LYS A 54 3.51 13.75 -1.57
N ASN A 55 2.42 14.04 -2.27
CA ASN A 55 1.72 15.31 -2.14
C ASN A 55 1.06 15.48 -0.76
N TYR A 56 0.48 14.42 -0.23
CA TYR A 56 -0.23 14.45 1.05
C TYR A 56 0.72 14.58 2.24
N PHE A 57 1.75 13.77 2.30
CA PHE A 57 2.69 13.79 3.44
C PHE A 57 3.72 14.92 3.35
N GLY A 58 4.00 15.41 2.15
CA GLY A 58 4.86 16.56 1.93
C GLY A 58 6.34 16.23 1.71
N PRO A 59 7.21 17.25 1.73
CA PRO A 59 8.63 17.10 1.39
C PRO A 59 9.37 16.06 2.24
N GLY A 60 10.29 15.33 1.59
CA GLY A 60 11.09 14.27 2.23
C GLY A 60 10.38 12.93 2.35
N THR A 61 9.11 12.82 1.95
CA THR A 61 8.41 11.54 1.83
C THR A 61 9.05 10.68 0.75
N THR A 62 9.38 9.44 1.08
CA THR A 62 9.90 8.45 0.14
C THR A 62 8.95 7.29 0.00
N VAL A 63 8.78 6.77 -1.22
CA VAL A 63 7.88 5.66 -1.51
C VAL A 63 8.62 4.55 -2.23
N VAL A 64 8.50 3.32 -1.73
CA VAL A 64 8.89 2.11 -2.43
C VAL A 64 7.62 1.45 -2.95
N GLY A 65 7.48 1.39 -4.27
CA GLY A 65 6.37 0.72 -4.93
C GLY A 65 6.79 -0.67 -5.42
N VAL A 66 5.98 -1.69 -5.15
CA VAL A 66 6.18 -3.06 -5.65
C VAL A 66 5.04 -3.42 -6.59
N ASP A 67 5.35 -3.82 -7.81
CA ASP A 67 4.37 -4.28 -8.78
C ASP A 67 4.99 -5.33 -9.71
N LYS A 68 4.24 -6.37 -10.05
CA LYS A 68 4.68 -7.40 -10.99
C LYS A 68 4.70 -6.94 -12.45
N ASN A 69 4.03 -5.84 -12.77
CA ASN A 69 3.98 -5.30 -14.12
C ASN A 69 5.24 -4.47 -14.41
N PRO A 70 6.11 -4.88 -15.35
CA PRO A 70 7.34 -4.16 -15.65
C PRO A 70 7.11 -2.73 -16.18
N HIS A 71 5.91 -2.43 -16.71
CA HIS A 71 5.58 -1.08 -17.15
C HIS A 71 5.48 -0.07 -15.99
N CYS A 72 5.34 -0.54 -14.74
CA CYS A 72 5.32 0.34 -13.58
C CYS A 72 6.67 1.00 -13.31
N LYS A 73 7.78 0.44 -13.82
CA LYS A 73 9.12 1.02 -13.67
C LYS A 73 9.23 2.47 -14.16
N LYS A 74 8.41 2.87 -15.13
CA LYS A 74 8.37 4.26 -15.64
C LYS A 74 7.90 5.31 -14.61
N TYR A 75 7.35 4.89 -13.47
CA TYR A 75 6.91 5.79 -12.39
C TYR A 75 7.98 6.05 -11.34
N GLU A 76 9.18 5.47 -11.53
CA GLU A 76 10.34 5.75 -10.69
C GLU A 76 10.78 7.20 -10.80
N GLU A 77 11.04 7.83 -9.67
CA GLU A 77 11.49 9.23 -9.52
C GLU A 77 12.52 9.29 -8.38
N GLU A 78 13.10 10.47 -8.10
CA GLU A 78 14.11 10.64 -7.05
C GLU A 78 13.69 10.10 -5.69
N ASP A 79 12.43 10.34 -5.29
CA ASP A 79 11.86 9.89 -4.01
C ASP A 79 10.91 8.70 -4.15
N ILE A 80 10.85 8.07 -5.33
CA ILE A 80 10.02 6.90 -5.61
C ILE A 80 10.89 5.81 -6.23
N GLU A 81 11.11 4.75 -5.48
CA GLU A 81 11.74 3.53 -5.96
C GLU A 81 10.66 2.55 -6.44
N ILE A 82 10.85 1.92 -7.61
CA ILE A 82 9.94 0.89 -8.11
C ILE A 82 10.68 -0.44 -8.24
N ILE A 83 10.19 -1.43 -7.52
CA ILE A 83 10.66 -2.80 -7.58
C ILE A 83 9.65 -3.62 -8.40
N ILE A 84 10.14 -4.26 -9.47
CA ILE A 84 9.32 -5.14 -10.29
C ILE A 84 9.46 -6.56 -9.76
N ASP A 85 8.44 -6.98 -9.00
CA ASP A 85 8.38 -8.32 -8.41
C ASP A 85 6.94 -8.68 -8.03
N ASP A 86 6.70 -9.96 -7.73
CA ASP A 86 5.41 -10.44 -7.24
C ASP A 86 5.34 -10.35 -5.70
N GLN A 87 4.21 -9.85 -5.17
CA GLN A 87 4.01 -9.72 -3.71
C GLN A 87 4.14 -11.05 -2.96
N THR A 88 4.02 -12.19 -3.64
CA THR A 88 4.19 -13.51 -3.05
C THR A 88 5.64 -14.01 -3.02
N ASN A 89 6.56 -13.27 -3.64
CA ASN A 89 7.98 -13.59 -3.61
C ASN A 89 8.57 -13.31 -2.21
N ARG A 90 8.91 -14.36 -1.48
CA ARG A 90 9.44 -14.24 -0.11
C ARG A 90 10.84 -13.60 -0.06
N GLU A 91 11.66 -13.87 -1.06
CA GLU A 91 13.04 -13.37 -1.12
C GLU A 91 13.06 -11.83 -1.18
N LEU A 92 12.16 -11.25 -1.97
CA LEU A 92 11.98 -9.80 -2.03
C LEU A 92 11.86 -9.18 -0.63
N TRP A 93 10.96 -9.73 0.18
CA TRP A 93 10.70 -9.18 1.50
C TRP A 93 11.84 -9.45 2.49
N TYR A 94 12.50 -10.60 2.33
CA TYR A 94 13.57 -11.01 3.24
C TYR A 94 14.79 -10.09 3.14
N ASP A 95 15.08 -9.57 1.96
CA ASP A 95 16.21 -8.69 1.71
C ASP A 95 15.97 -7.24 2.17
N MET A 96 14.71 -6.87 2.46
CA MET A 96 14.39 -5.55 2.97
C MET A 96 14.74 -5.41 4.46
N PRO A 97 15.27 -4.22 4.88
CA PRO A 97 15.63 -4.00 6.26
C PRO A 97 14.40 -3.95 7.19
N VAL A 98 14.54 -4.52 8.39
CA VAL A 98 13.48 -4.51 9.42
C VAL A 98 13.20 -3.07 9.89
N GLU A 99 11.96 -2.83 10.38
CA GLU A 99 11.54 -1.54 10.96
C GLU A 99 11.90 -0.32 10.09
N SER A 100 11.75 -0.46 8.78
CA SER A 100 12.18 0.56 7.81
C SER A 100 11.05 1.43 7.27
N PHE A 101 9.78 1.00 7.41
CA PHE A 101 8.63 1.73 6.88
C PHE A 101 7.72 2.26 7.98
N ASP A 102 7.27 3.50 7.81
CA ASP A 102 6.26 4.13 8.66
C ASP A 102 4.85 3.65 8.28
N ILE A 103 4.62 3.43 6.98
CA ILE A 103 3.34 2.98 6.44
C ILE A 103 3.61 1.89 5.40
N VAL A 104 2.88 0.79 5.50
CA VAL A 104 2.81 -0.26 4.47
C VAL A 104 1.38 -0.34 3.95
N ILE A 105 1.19 -0.18 2.64
CA ILE A 105 -0.11 -0.23 1.96
C ILE A 105 -0.13 -1.46 1.06
N ASP A 106 -1.05 -2.39 1.30
CA ASP A 106 -1.31 -3.54 0.43
C ASP A 106 -2.56 -3.26 -0.42
N ASP A 107 -2.34 -2.79 -1.62
CA ASP A 107 -3.31 -2.55 -2.69
C ASP A 107 -2.97 -3.40 -3.92
N GLY A 108 -2.53 -4.64 -3.67
CA GLY A 108 -1.96 -5.54 -4.67
C GLY A 108 -2.99 -6.40 -5.39
N SER A 109 -2.89 -7.72 -5.22
CA SER A 109 -3.71 -8.68 -5.96
C SER A 109 -5.13 -8.88 -5.40
N HIS A 110 -5.39 -8.47 -4.18
CA HIS A 110 -6.62 -8.67 -3.40
C HIS A 110 -7.03 -10.15 -3.23
N ILE A 111 -6.13 -11.09 -3.51
CA ILE A 111 -6.34 -12.51 -3.26
C ILE A 111 -6.07 -12.80 -1.78
N CYS A 112 -7.00 -13.42 -1.07
CA CYS A 112 -6.92 -13.63 0.37
C CYS A 112 -5.60 -14.28 0.82
N SER A 113 -5.17 -15.35 0.15
CA SER A 113 -3.90 -16.02 0.48
C SER A 113 -2.68 -15.12 0.25
N HIS A 114 -2.71 -14.24 -0.75
CA HIS A 114 -1.63 -13.28 -1.00
C HIS A 114 -1.61 -12.20 0.06
N GLN A 115 -2.76 -11.62 0.43
CA GLN A 115 -2.86 -10.62 1.49
C GLN A 115 -2.34 -11.17 2.84
N ILE A 116 -2.76 -12.40 3.21
CA ILE A 116 -2.28 -13.09 4.42
C ILE A 116 -0.76 -13.28 4.37
N GLN A 117 -0.25 -13.83 3.28
CA GLN A 117 1.18 -14.07 3.10
C GLN A 117 1.98 -12.76 3.14
N THR A 118 1.49 -11.73 2.45
CA THR A 118 2.11 -10.40 2.44
C THR A 118 2.19 -9.83 3.85
N LEU A 119 1.08 -9.77 4.59
CA LEU A 119 1.06 -9.29 5.97
C LEU A 119 2.09 -10.02 6.85
N GLN A 120 2.14 -11.36 6.77
CA GLN A 120 3.09 -12.15 7.55
C GLN A 120 4.55 -11.82 7.24
N MET A 121 4.87 -11.51 5.98
CA MET A 121 6.22 -11.22 5.53
C MET A 121 6.65 -9.77 5.80
N VAL A 122 5.73 -8.80 5.55
CA VAL A 122 6.07 -7.39 5.67
C VAL A 122 5.92 -6.83 7.09
N TYR A 123 5.26 -7.55 8.00
CA TYR A 123 5.04 -7.09 9.37
C TYR A 123 6.34 -6.65 10.06
N ARG A 124 7.43 -7.40 9.87
CA ARG A 124 8.75 -7.08 10.41
C ARG A 124 9.40 -5.82 9.83
N LEU A 125 8.91 -5.36 8.67
CA LEU A 125 9.42 -4.16 7.99
C LEU A 125 8.80 -2.87 8.54
N ILE A 126 7.70 -3.00 9.30
CA ILE A 126 6.96 -1.87 9.85
C ILE A 126 7.63 -1.41 11.13
N LYS A 127 7.85 -0.10 11.27
CA LYS A 127 8.34 0.51 12.51
C LYS A 127 7.35 0.28 13.66
N GLN A 128 7.82 0.37 14.91
CA GLN A 128 7.01 0.12 16.11
C GLN A 128 5.68 0.91 16.12
N ASP A 129 5.70 2.17 15.69
CA ASP A 129 4.52 3.03 15.62
C ASP A 129 3.97 3.14 14.19
N GLY A 130 4.37 2.24 13.31
CA GLY A 130 3.95 2.23 11.91
C GLY A 130 2.55 1.64 11.72
N ILE A 131 2.08 1.67 10.47
CA ILE A 131 0.75 1.18 10.07
C ILE A 131 0.90 0.17 8.93
N TYR A 132 0.18 -0.95 9.03
CA TYR A 132 -0.18 -1.77 7.89
C TYR A 132 -1.61 -1.44 7.47
N TRP A 133 -1.80 -1.12 6.20
CA TRP A 133 -3.07 -0.77 5.60
C TRP A 133 -3.37 -1.71 4.43
N CYS A 134 -4.44 -2.49 4.52
CA CYS A 134 -4.85 -3.38 3.45
C CYS A 134 -6.12 -2.84 2.79
N GLU A 135 -6.07 -2.67 1.46
CA GLU A 135 -7.20 -2.21 0.67
C GLU A 135 -8.03 -3.38 0.14
N ASP A 136 -9.25 -3.08 -0.27
CA ASP A 136 -10.17 -3.99 -0.95
C ASP A 136 -10.42 -5.31 -0.22
N VAL A 137 -10.38 -5.29 1.12
CA VAL A 137 -10.64 -6.47 1.96
C VAL A 137 -12.04 -7.07 1.77
N HIS A 138 -12.98 -6.34 1.13
CA HIS A 138 -14.28 -6.87 0.73
C HIS A 138 -14.17 -8.08 -0.21
N THR A 139 -13.05 -8.24 -0.93
CA THR A 139 -12.75 -9.42 -1.74
C THR A 139 -12.68 -10.71 -0.92
N SER A 140 -12.51 -10.59 0.42
CA SER A 140 -12.63 -11.70 1.37
C SER A 140 -13.99 -12.42 1.30
N TYR A 141 -15.03 -11.79 0.79
CA TYR A 141 -16.34 -12.40 0.58
C TYR A 141 -16.51 -13.04 -0.80
N TYR A 142 -15.51 -12.94 -1.69
CA TYR A 142 -15.60 -13.41 -3.07
C TYR A 142 -14.83 -14.73 -3.26
N ASN A 143 -15.52 -15.76 -3.77
CA ASN A 143 -14.90 -17.04 -4.09
C ASN A 143 -13.76 -16.90 -5.13
N SER A 144 -13.89 -15.95 -6.06
CA SER A 144 -12.87 -15.67 -7.08
C SER A 144 -11.54 -15.18 -6.51
N HIS A 145 -11.54 -14.68 -5.26
CA HIS A 145 -10.35 -14.20 -4.56
C HIS A 145 -9.92 -15.12 -3.40
N GLY A 146 -10.41 -16.37 -3.41
CA GLY A 146 -10.08 -17.34 -2.36
C GLY A 146 -10.80 -17.10 -1.03
N GLY A 147 -11.80 -16.20 -1.04
CA GLY A 147 -12.69 -15.93 0.08
C GLY A 147 -14.00 -16.68 0.00
N GLY A 148 -15.05 -16.10 0.55
CA GLY A 148 -16.41 -16.59 0.60
C GLY A 148 -17.09 -16.18 1.90
N LEU A 149 -18.43 -16.15 1.93
CA LEU A 149 -19.21 -15.60 3.04
C LEU A 149 -18.88 -16.20 4.42
N TYR A 150 -18.43 -17.42 4.47
CA TYR A 150 -18.04 -18.10 5.73
C TYR A 150 -16.68 -18.79 5.57
N SER A 151 -15.83 -18.28 4.69
CA SER A 151 -14.53 -18.89 4.43
C SER A 151 -13.58 -18.68 5.61
N PRO A 152 -13.07 -19.72 6.25
CA PRO A 152 -12.09 -19.58 7.33
C PRO A 152 -10.69 -19.18 6.79
N THR A 153 -10.50 -19.21 5.48
CA THR A 153 -9.25 -18.87 4.79
C THR A 153 -9.27 -17.48 4.17
N SER A 154 -10.32 -16.69 4.43
CA SER A 154 -10.38 -15.30 3.97
C SER A 154 -9.42 -14.41 4.78
N PHE A 155 -9.01 -13.30 4.21
CA PHE A 155 -8.14 -12.34 4.90
C PHE A 155 -8.81 -11.78 6.17
N ILE A 156 -10.09 -11.41 6.10
CA ILE A 156 -10.85 -10.93 7.27
C ILE A 156 -10.94 -11.98 8.39
N SER A 157 -11.03 -13.27 8.05
CA SER A 157 -11.09 -14.32 9.07
C SER A 157 -9.72 -14.60 9.70
N PHE A 158 -8.65 -14.21 9.02
CA PHE A 158 -7.28 -14.35 9.50
C PHE A 158 -6.91 -13.23 10.48
N THR A 159 -7.38 -12.01 10.24
CA THR A 159 -7.09 -10.81 11.07
C THR A 159 -8.04 -10.69 12.23
#